data_53fa6002d0bf7f310e350f1b400ac3d1
#
_entry.id   53fa6002d0bf7f310e350f1b400ac3d1
#
_cell.length_a   1.000
_cell.length_b   1.000
_cell.length_c   1.000
_cell.angle_alpha   90.00
_cell.angle_beta   90.00
_cell.angle_gamma   90.00
#
_symmetry.space_group_name_H-M   'P 1'
#
loop_
_entity.id
_entity.type
_entity.pdbx_description
1 polymer ?
#
loop_
_entity_poly.entity_id
_entity_poly.type
_entity_poly.pdbx_seq_one_letter_code
_entity_poly.pdbx_strand_id
1 'polypeptide(L)'
;MKKIMVEYIWIDGNQPTAKLRSKTKVVDHEVKSHLDLPDWGFDGSSTRQAEGHFSDCLLKPMRIIKDPIRGGDNLLVMCEVFNSDGSVHKSNKRAKLRELAEKFKDEECWFSIEQELSLIHI
;
A
#
# COMPACT_ATOMS: atom_id res chain seq x y z
N MET A 1 14.59 -8.92 -21.79
CA MET A 1 13.42 -8.93 -20.87
C MET A 1 12.74 -7.57 -20.90
N LYS A 2 11.44 -7.53 -20.86
CA LYS A 2 10.66 -6.28 -20.84
C LYS A 2 10.66 -5.73 -19.41
N LYS A 3 11.14 -4.49 -19.23
CA LYS A 3 11.08 -3.80 -17.94
C LYS A 3 9.66 -3.30 -17.71
N ILE A 4 9.15 -3.47 -16.47
CA ILE A 4 7.84 -2.96 -16.05
C ILE A 4 8.02 -2.04 -14.83
N MET A 5 7.14 -1.05 -14.74
CA MET A 5 7.04 -0.19 -13.56
C MET A 5 6.06 -0.79 -12.57
N VAL A 6 6.47 -0.84 -11.31
CA VAL A 6 5.65 -1.31 -10.19
C VAL A 6 5.57 -0.19 -9.16
N GLU A 7 4.40 0.40 -9.02
CA GLU A 7 4.16 1.49 -8.08
C GLU A 7 3.66 0.94 -6.75
N TYR A 8 4.51 1.05 -5.74
CA TYR A 8 4.21 0.68 -4.34
C TYR A 8 3.40 1.80 -3.70
N ILE A 9 2.19 1.50 -3.28
CA ILE A 9 1.23 2.45 -2.71
C ILE A 9 0.97 2.06 -1.26
N TRP A 10 0.98 3.02 -0.34
CA TRP A 10 0.65 2.81 1.06
C TRP A 10 -0.10 3.98 1.67
N ILE A 11 -0.66 3.77 2.84
CA ILE A 11 -1.37 4.79 3.62
C ILE A 11 -0.40 5.36 4.65
N ASP A 12 -0.23 6.68 4.68
CA ASP A 12 0.67 7.36 5.58
C ASP A 12 0.13 7.52 7.02
N GLY A 13 0.89 8.20 7.89
CA GLY A 13 0.53 8.44 9.29
C GLY A 13 -0.10 9.81 9.54
N ASN A 14 -0.54 10.55 8.52
CA ASN A 14 -1.15 11.86 8.72
C ASN A 14 -2.47 11.77 9.51
N GLN A 15 -2.72 12.79 10.31
CA GLN A 15 -3.94 12.98 11.10
C GLN A 15 -4.55 14.35 10.79
N PRO A 16 -5.87 14.50 10.81
CA PRO A 16 -6.91 13.47 11.08
C PRO A 16 -7.13 12.51 9.90
N THR A 17 -6.70 12.88 8.69
CA THR A 17 -6.92 12.09 7.47
C THR A 17 -5.58 11.59 6.93
N ALA A 18 -5.40 10.29 6.93
CA ALA A 18 -4.26 9.65 6.30
C ALA A 18 -4.35 9.78 4.77
N LYS A 19 -3.18 9.86 4.12
CA LYS A 19 -3.06 10.06 2.67
C LYS A 19 -2.37 8.87 2.02
N LEU A 20 -2.69 8.64 0.75
CA LEU A 20 -1.95 7.70 -0.08
C LEU A 20 -0.58 8.29 -0.42
N ARG A 21 0.44 7.44 -0.32
CA ARG A 21 1.80 7.69 -0.78
C ARG A 21 2.20 6.63 -1.77
N SER A 22 3.14 6.96 -2.63
CA SER A 22 3.67 5.98 -3.57
C SER A 22 5.13 6.20 -3.90
N LYS A 23 5.77 5.14 -4.37
CA LYS A 23 7.07 5.16 -5.04
C LYS A 23 7.16 4.02 -6.04
N THR A 24 7.89 4.24 -7.13
CA THR A 24 7.94 3.32 -8.26
C THR A 24 9.28 2.60 -8.34
N LYS A 25 9.23 1.30 -8.50
CA LYS A 25 10.38 0.43 -8.82
C LYS A 25 10.24 -0.07 -10.26
N VAL A 26 11.36 -0.13 -10.97
CA VAL A 26 11.44 -0.83 -12.25
C VAL A 26 11.96 -2.24 -11.98
N VAL A 27 11.23 -3.23 -12.46
CA VAL A 27 11.62 -4.65 -12.38
C VAL A 27 11.78 -5.22 -13.79
N ASP A 28 12.63 -6.22 -13.94
CA ASP A 28 13.02 -6.84 -15.20
C ASP A 28 12.63 -8.32 -15.29
N HIS A 29 11.76 -8.75 -14.40
CA HIS A 29 11.17 -10.09 -14.36
C HIS A 29 9.66 -10.05 -14.41
N GLU A 30 9.05 -11.20 -14.73
CA GLU A 30 7.61 -11.35 -14.69
C GLU A 30 7.09 -11.32 -13.25
N VAL A 31 6.01 -10.57 -13.01
CA VAL A 31 5.34 -10.48 -11.71
C VAL A 31 3.94 -11.06 -11.85
N LYS A 32 3.69 -12.21 -11.26
CA LYS A 32 2.40 -12.91 -11.27
C LYS A 32 1.59 -12.66 -10.00
N SER A 33 2.28 -12.44 -8.90
CA SER A 33 1.69 -12.20 -7.59
C SER A 33 2.47 -11.15 -6.81
N HIS A 34 1.90 -10.65 -5.73
CA HIS A 34 2.63 -9.77 -4.82
C HIS A 34 3.85 -10.45 -4.16
N LEU A 35 3.89 -11.78 -4.11
CA LEU A 35 5.02 -12.54 -3.55
C LEU A 35 6.29 -12.48 -4.44
N ASP A 36 6.14 -12.12 -5.71
CA ASP A 36 7.26 -11.94 -6.63
C ASP A 36 7.95 -10.57 -6.45
N LEU A 37 7.41 -9.72 -5.59
CA LEU A 37 7.90 -8.38 -5.32
C LEU A 37 8.62 -8.32 -3.97
N PRO A 38 9.79 -7.66 -3.90
CA PRO A 38 10.52 -7.52 -2.65
C PRO A 38 9.85 -6.52 -1.70
N ASP A 39 10.05 -6.71 -0.41
CA ASP A 39 9.85 -5.65 0.57
C ASP A 39 10.72 -4.44 0.21
N TRP A 40 10.26 -3.24 0.56
CA TRP A 40 10.99 -2.02 0.22
C TRP A 40 10.99 -1.01 1.35
N GLY A 41 12.18 -0.67 1.86
CA GLY A 41 12.37 0.32 2.90
C GLY A 41 12.01 1.74 2.44
N PHE A 42 11.52 2.57 3.36
CA PHE A 42 11.30 3.99 3.14
C PHE A 42 11.51 4.78 4.45
N ASP A 43 11.77 6.07 4.31
CA ASP A 43 11.88 7.00 5.43
C ASP A 43 10.47 7.40 5.93
N GLY A 44 10.08 6.84 7.07
CA GLY A 44 8.79 7.09 7.70
C GLY A 44 8.65 8.50 8.29
N SER A 45 9.74 9.25 8.47
CA SER A 45 9.68 10.62 9.01
C SER A 45 8.92 11.56 8.07
N SER A 46 9.11 11.41 6.76
CA SER A 46 8.44 12.21 5.73
C SER A 46 6.94 11.91 5.60
N THR A 47 6.50 10.80 6.17
CA THR A 47 5.10 10.32 6.09
C THR A 47 4.41 10.27 7.45
N ARG A 48 5.02 10.87 8.50
CA ARG A 48 4.53 10.86 9.89
C ARG A 48 4.34 9.45 10.46
N GLN A 49 5.19 8.52 10.06
CA GLN A 49 5.17 7.12 10.50
C GLN A 49 6.34 6.76 11.40
N ALA A 50 7.40 7.58 11.42
CA ALA A 50 8.55 7.39 12.31
C ALA A 50 9.14 8.72 12.76
N GLU A 51 9.99 8.68 13.78
CA GLU A 51 10.75 9.83 14.27
C GLU A 51 12.18 9.81 13.71
N GLY A 52 12.81 11.01 13.59
CA GLY A 52 14.00 11.24 12.79
C GLY A 52 15.23 10.35 13.03
N HIS A 53 15.37 9.74 14.20
CA HIS A 53 16.53 8.89 14.51
C HIS A 53 16.32 7.39 14.21
N PHE A 54 15.06 6.96 14.07
CA PHE A 54 14.68 5.58 13.76
C PHE A 54 13.56 5.62 12.72
N SER A 55 13.89 6.16 11.53
CA SER A 55 12.90 6.49 10.51
C SER A 55 12.61 5.37 9.52
N ASP A 56 13.35 4.27 9.57
CA ASP A 56 13.18 3.17 8.63
C ASP A 56 11.89 2.40 8.86
N CYS A 57 11.05 2.42 7.85
CA CYS A 57 9.84 1.61 7.75
C CYS A 57 9.94 0.68 6.53
N LEU A 58 9.19 -0.42 6.56
CA LEU A 58 9.12 -1.39 5.47
C LEU A 58 7.73 -1.39 4.82
N LEU A 59 7.70 -1.43 3.51
CA LEU A 59 6.52 -1.72 2.69
C LEU A 59 6.53 -3.19 2.33
N LYS A 60 5.48 -3.92 2.72
CA LYS A 60 5.25 -5.29 2.27
C LYS A 60 4.16 -5.32 1.22
N PRO A 61 4.44 -5.81 0.00
CA PRO A 61 3.43 -6.03 -1.02
C PRO A 61 2.31 -6.96 -0.54
N MET A 62 1.05 -6.57 -0.76
CA MET A 62 -0.11 -7.36 -0.34
C MET A 62 -1.06 -7.68 -1.48
N ARG A 63 -1.18 -6.79 -2.45
CA ARG A 63 -2.07 -6.96 -3.60
C ARG A 63 -1.51 -6.25 -4.82
N ILE A 64 -1.50 -6.92 -5.96
CA ILE A 64 -1.17 -6.31 -7.25
C ILE A 64 -2.43 -6.05 -8.06
N ILE A 65 -2.39 -4.98 -8.84
CA ILE A 65 -3.45 -4.57 -9.78
C ILE A 65 -2.75 -4.09 -11.04
N LYS A 66 -3.31 -4.38 -12.22
CA LYS A 66 -2.83 -3.77 -13.46
C LYS A 66 -2.97 -2.25 -13.39
N ASP A 67 -1.92 -1.53 -13.80
CA ASP A 67 -1.96 -0.06 -13.82
C ASP A 67 -2.87 0.43 -14.95
N PRO A 68 -4.03 1.03 -14.63
CA PRO A 68 -4.98 1.47 -15.65
C PRO A 68 -4.54 2.75 -16.36
N ILE A 69 -3.56 3.48 -15.80
CA ILE A 69 -3.10 4.77 -16.32
C ILE A 69 -1.91 4.55 -17.26
N ARG A 70 -0.88 3.84 -16.81
CA ARG A 70 0.31 3.55 -17.62
C ARG A 70 0.07 2.42 -18.61
N GLY A 71 -0.89 1.54 -18.33
CA GLY A 71 -1.23 0.40 -19.19
C GLY A 71 -0.11 -0.62 -19.34
N GLY A 72 -0.23 -1.48 -20.35
CA GLY A 72 0.74 -2.54 -20.63
C GLY A 72 0.86 -3.54 -19.46
N ASP A 73 2.10 -3.89 -19.12
CA ASP A 73 2.38 -4.82 -18.01
C ASP A 73 2.71 -4.11 -16.70
N ASN A 74 2.57 -2.78 -16.65
CA ASN A 74 2.82 -1.99 -15.45
C ASN A 74 1.80 -2.31 -14.36
N LEU A 75 2.25 -2.22 -13.09
CA LEU A 75 1.47 -2.65 -11.94
C LEU A 75 1.41 -1.57 -10.87
N LEU A 76 0.27 -1.51 -10.21
CA LEU A 76 0.10 -0.89 -8.90
C LEU A 76 0.16 -1.99 -7.85
N VAL A 77 0.82 -1.75 -6.73
CA VAL A 77 0.85 -2.69 -5.60
C VAL A 77 0.48 -1.99 -4.31
N MET A 78 -0.61 -2.46 -3.70
CA MET A 78 -0.99 -2.00 -2.37
C MET A 78 -0.13 -2.69 -1.33
N CYS A 79 0.48 -1.87 -0.45
CA CYS A 79 1.41 -2.31 0.57
C CYS A 79 0.86 -2.10 1.98
N GLU A 80 1.29 -2.92 2.89
CA GLU A 80 1.18 -2.72 4.33
C GLU A 80 2.51 -2.19 4.89
N VAL A 81 2.40 -1.33 5.92
CA VAL A 81 3.57 -0.72 6.58
C VAL A 81 3.95 -1.51 7.82
N PHE A 82 5.25 -1.80 7.93
CA PHE A 82 5.86 -2.49 9.07
C PHE A 82 7.02 -1.68 9.64
N ASN A 83 7.33 -1.90 10.90
CA ASN A 83 8.55 -1.40 11.52
C ASN A 83 9.78 -2.14 10.96
N SER A 84 10.96 -1.59 11.16
CA SER A 84 12.22 -2.22 10.73
C SER A 84 12.47 -3.60 11.36
N ASP A 85 11.90 -3.87 12.54
CA ASP A 85 11.95 -5.16 13.23
C ASP A 85 10.94 -6.19 12.69
N GLY A 86 10.14 -5.82 11.70
CA GLY A 86 9.12 -6.66 11.09
C GLY A 86 7.79 -6.70 11.82
N SER A 87 7.62 -5.99 12.92
CA SER A 87 6.33 -5.84 13.60
C SER A 87 5.39 -4.92 12.80
N VAL A 88 4.09 -5.11 12.97
CA VAL A 88 3.07 -4.27 12.31
C VAL A 88 3.18 -2.84 12.80
N HIS A 89 3.31 -1.88 11.86
CA HIS A 89 3.39 -0.47 12.23
C HIS A 89 2.05 0.04 12.79
N LYS A 90 2.09 0.91 13.81
CA LYS A 90 0.88 1.46 14.48
C LYS A 90 -0.14 2.14 13.56
N SER A 91 0.30 2.69 12.40
CA SER A 91 -0.57 3.29 11.39
C SER A 91 -1.18 2.28 10.43
N ASN A 92 -0.77 1.01 10.48
CA ASN A 92 -1.18 -0.02 9.54
C ASN A 92 -2.55 -0.62 9.91
N LYS A 93 -3.63 0.09 9.59
CA LYS A 93 -4.99 -0.40 9.80
C LYS A 93 -5.36 -1.57 8.89
N ARG A 94 -4.67 -1.72 7.74
CA ARG A 94 -4.90 -2.82 6.81
C ARG A 94 -4.57 -4.19 7.39
N ALA A 95 -3.54 -4.29 8.25
CA ALA A 95 -3.20 -5.55 8.90
C ALA A 95 -4.39 -6.08 9.73
N LYS A 96 -5.03 -5.18 10.50
CA LYS A 96 -6.24 -5.54 11.27
C LYS A 96 -7.42 -5.93 10.36
N LEU A 97 -7.62 -5.16 9.28
CA LEU A 97 -8.65 -5.50 8.29
C LEU A 97 -8.40 -6.88 7.66
N ARG A 98 -7.16 -7.21 7.32
CA ARG A 98 -6.79 -8.52 6.76
C ARG A 98 -7.10 -9.68 7.72
N GLU A 99 -6.80 -9.51 9.01
CA GLU A 99 -7.16 -10.51 10.04
C GLU A 99 -8.68 -10.73 10.11
N LEU A 100 -9.44 -9.64 10.09
CA LEU A 100 -10.90 -9.71 10.12
C LEU A 100 -11.46 -10.32 8.83
N ALA A 101 -10.93 -9.93 7.67
CA ALA A 101 -11.35 -10.48 6.39
C ALA A 101 -11.11 -12.00 6.30
N GLU A 102 -9.98 -12.49 6.83
CA GLU A 102 -9.71 -13.92 6.90
C GLU A 102 -10.66 -14.63 7.86
N LYS A 103 -10.93 -14.02 9.03
CA LYS A 103 -11.86 -14.58 10.03
C LYS A 103 -13.28 -14.74 9.50
N PHE A 104 -13.72 -13.81 8.65
CA PHE A 104 -15.10 -13.75 8.13
C PHE A 104 -15.18 -14.05 6.64
N LYS A 105 -14.20 -14.75 6.07
CA LYS A 105 -14.13 -15.01 4.62
C LYS A 105 -15.33 -15.79 4.08
N ASP A 106 -15.91 -16.66 4.90
CA ASP A 106 -17.04 -17.52 4.52
C ASP A 106 -18.38 -16.74 4.53
N GLU A 107 -18.40 -15.52 5.09
CA GLU A 107 -19.58 -14.65 5.10
C GLU A 107 -19.78 -13.90 3.79
N GLU A 108 -18.83 -14.00 2.84
CA GLU A 108 -18.86 -13.33 1.53
C GLU A 108 -19.23 -11.85 1.61
N CYS A 109 -18.62 -11.10 2.55
CA CYS A 109 -18.94 -9.70 2.81
C CYS A 109 -18.68 -8.84 1.57
N TRP A 110 -19.69 -8.04 1.19
CA TRP A 110 -19.61 -7.07 0.10
C TRP A 110 -19.53 -5.66 0.65
N PHE A 111 -18.59 -4.87 0.14
CA PHE A 111 -18.41 -3.48 0.52
C PHE A 111 -18.36 -2.60 -0.72
N SER A 112 -18.90 -1.40 -0.62
CA SER A 112 -18.80 -0.39 -1.66
C SER A 112 -18.35 0.96 -1.08
N ILE A 113 -17.93 1.85 -1.97
CA ILE A 113 -17.61 3.25 -1.65
C ILE A 113 -18.60 4.09 -2.46
N GLU A 114 -19.34 4.94 -1.78
CA GLU A 114 -20.16 5.96 -2.39
C GLU A 114 -19.39 7.27 -2.41
N GLN A 115 -19.36 7.93 -3.57
CA GLN A 115 -18.71 9.22 -3.72
C GLN A 115 -19.74 10.32 -3.63
N GLU A 116 -19.60 11.17 -2.62
CA GLU A 116 -20.43 12.35 -2.43
C GLU A 116 -19.67 13.61 -2.86
N LEU A 117 -20.35 14.50 -3.57
CA LEU A 117 -19.83 15.80 -3.99
C LEU A 117 -20.69 16.90 -3.39
N SER A 118 -20.04 17.87 -2.74
CA SER A 118 -20.67 19.11 -2.34
C SER A 118 -20.42 20.18 -3.41
N LEU A 119 -21.48 20.62 -4.09
CA LEU A 119 -21.41 21.69 -5.10
C LEU A 119 -21.50 23.09 -4.48
N ILE A 120 -21.69 23.20 -3.17
CA ILE A 120 -21.88 24.48 -2.46
C ILE A 120 -20.54 25.11 -2.04
N HIS A 121 -19.49 24.31 -1.89
CA HIS A 121 -18.19 24.73 -1.35
C HIS A 121 -17.04 24.60 -2.36
N ILE A 122 -17.36 24.71 -3.62
CA ILE A 122 -16.38 24.78 -4.72
C ILE A 122 -15.96 26.23 -4.94
#